data_2ddd110c627bde2d70e1be67694749a6
#
_entry.id   2ddd110c627bde2d70e1be67694749a6
#
_cell.length_a   1.000
_cell.length_b   1.000
_cell.length_c   1.000
_cell.angle_alpha   90.00
_cell.angle_beta   90.00
_cell.angle_gamma   90.00
#
_symmetry.space_group_name_H-M   'P 1'
#
loop_
_entity.id
_entity.type
_entity.pdbx_description
1 polymer ?
#
loop_
_entity_poly.entity_id
_entity_poly.type
_entity_poly.pdbx_seq_one_letter_code
_entity_poly.pdbx_strand_id
1 'polypeptide(L)'
;MKVEEMKCLANLNPFSSVIRSFPVYEMSGLLLGVKNDFHIHPSFIQNLVDIKNYQLHTIDAMAQGGRAIDLKLINPITGNYMSGSSSGTAINVFLGMNDIGIGSDGGGSVLAPAMCLNLFGFISYLIDKENMDLYSKVSTDGIRFRPSLGYIAKDFEVLKEIVKVTLPLENDSSVHKIVISSIDNSNY
;
A
#
# COMPACT_ATOMS: atom_id res chain seq x y z
N MET A 1 5.84 13.87 -12.18
CA MET A 1 5.06 13.62 -13.41
C MET A 1 3.85 14.55 -13.39
N LYS A 2 3.40 15.04 -14.54
CA LYS A 2 2.20 15.89 -14.59
C LYS A 2 0.94 15.03 -14.43
N VAL A 3 -0.10 15.56 -13.81
CA VAL A 3 -1.37 14.83 -13.59
C VAL A 3 -1.93 14.24 -14.88
N GLU A 4 -1.81 14.94 -16.01
CA GLU A 4 -2.25 14.44 -17.32
C GLU A 4 -1.45 13.20 -17.78
N GLU A 5 -0.16 13.12 -17.47
CA GLU A 5 0.65 11.94 -17.76
C GLU A 5 0.22 10.75 -16.90
N MET A 6 -0.12 10.98 -15.63
CA MET A 6 -0.63 9.96 -14.71
C MET A 6 -1.96 9.39 -15.20
N LYS A 7 -2.88 10.27 -15.61
CA LYS A 7 -4.17 9.87 -16.23
C LYS A 7 -3.95 9.06 -17.51
N CYS A 8 -3.06 9.51 -18.36
CA CYS A 8 -2.76 8.84 -19.63
C CYS A 8 -2.22 7.42 -19.35
N LEU A 9 -1.27 7.27 -18.41
CA LEU A 9 -0.73 5.97 -18.03
C LEU A 9 -1.79 5.04 -17.43
N ALA A 10 -2.66 5.56 -16.57
CA ALA A 10 -3.75 4.76 -15.98
C ALA A 10 -4.73 4.25 -17.05
N ASN A 11 -5.03 5.08 -18.07
CA ASN A 11 -5.90 4.69 -19.17
C ASN A 11 -5.21 3.70 -20.15
N LEU A 12 -3.93 3.88 -20.42
CA LEU A 12 -3.13 2.95 -21.24
C LEU A 12 -2.94 1.60 -20.56
N ASN A 13 -2.83 1.61 -19.24
CA ASN A 13 -2.71 0.41 -18.40
C ASN A 13 -1.69 -0.62 -18.92
N PRO A 14 -0.43 -0.23 -19.16
CA PRO A 14 0.55 -1.03 -19.92
C PRO A 14 0.90 -2.37 -19.27
N PHE A 15 0.67 -2.50 -17.95
CA PHE A 15 0.91 -3.73 -17.20
C PHE A 15 -0.37 -4.46 -16.78
N SER A 16 -1.55 -4.03 -17.26
CA SER A 16 -2.84 -4.58 -16.83
C SER A 16 -3.04 -4.52 -15.30
N SER A 17 -2.40 -3.54 -14.66
CA SER A 17 -2.37 -3.35 -13.20
C SER A 17 -3.53 -2.50 -12.67
N VAL A 18 -4.28 -1.79 -13.55
CA VAL A 18 -5.45 -0.99 -13.22
C VAL A 18 -6.71 -1.76 -13.58
N ILE A 19 -7.64 -1.91 -12.63
CA ILE A 19 -8.98 -2.48 -12.86
C ILE A 19 -9.95 -1.38 -13.27
N ARG A 20 -9.85 -0.22 -12.61
CA ARG A 20 -10.71 0.93 -12.85
C ARG A 20 -9.95 2.23 -12.59
N SER A 21 -10.08 3.20 -13.46
CA SER A 21 -9.61 4.57 -13.27
C SER A 21 -10.76 5.53 -13.01
N PHE A 22 -10.49 6.59 -12.26
CA PHE A 22 -11.44 7.65 -11.94
C PHE A 22 -10.93 8.99 -12.50
N PRO A 23 -11.84 9.88 -12.90
CA PRO A 23 -11.46 11.22 -13.30
C PRO A 23 -10.78 11.96 -12.14
N VAL A 24 -9.71 12.66 -12.44
CA VAL A 24 -9.03 13.56 -11.50
C VAL A 24 -9.31 15.00 -11.97
N TYR A 25 -9.85 15.80 -11.08
CA TYR A 25 -10.35 17.14 -11.44
C TYR A 25 -9.44 18.28 -10.98
N GLU A 26 -8.60 18.05 -9.97
CA GLU A 26 -7.74 19.07 -9.40
C GLU A 26 -6.27 18.73 -9.52
N MET A 27 -5.45 19.76 -9.72
CA MET A 27 -4.00 19.62 -9.90
C MET A 27 -3.23 19.60 -8.59
N SER A 28 -3.90 19.79 -7.43
CA SER A 28 -3.26 20.03 -6.13
C SER A 28 -3.27 18.85 -5.16
N GLY A 29 -4.00 17.79 -5.46
CA GLY A 29 -4.12 16.63 -4.56
C GLY A 29 -3.18 15.49 -4.93
N LEU A 30 -2.79 14.67 -3.93
CA LEU A 30 -2.08 13.41 -4.15
C LEU A 30 -3.03 12.32 -4.64
N LEU A 31 -2.57 11.54 -5.62
CA LEU A 31 -3.36 10.49 -6.26
C LEU A 31 -3.24 9.17 -5.51
N LEU A 32 -4.38 8.60 -5.15
CA LEU A 32 -4.48 7.31 -4.46
C LEU A 32 -4.77 6.18 -5.45
N GLY A 33 -3.97 5.12 -5.39
CA GLY A 33 -4.28 3.82 -5.95
C GLY A 33 -4.70 2.86 -4.84
N VAL A 34 -5.81 2.17 -5.02
CA VAL A 34 -6.36 1.29 -3.98
C VAL A 34 -6.41 -0.14 -4.51
N LYS A 35 -5.80 -1.06 -3.79
CA LYS A 35 -5.90 -2.50 -4.06
C LYS A 35 -7.37 -2.92 -4.11
N ASN A 36 -7.76 -3.71 -5.09
CA ASN A 36 -9.11 -4.27 -5.22
C ASN A 36 -9.34 -5.37 -4.17
N ASP A 37 -9.43 -4.97 -2.91
CA ASP A 37 -9.61 -5.87 -1.77
C ASP A 37 -10.74 -5.35 -0.87
N PHE A 38 -11.72 -6.20 -0.59
CA PHE A 38 -12.90 -5.86 0.24
C PHE A 38 -12.57 -5.51 1.70
N HIS A 39 -11.34 -5.81 2.16
CA HIS A 39 -10.89 -5.39 3.48
C HIS A 39 -10.62 -3.88 3.56
N ILE A 40 -10.47 -3.20 2.43
CA ILE A 40 -10.30 -1.75 2.39
C ILE A 40 -11.67 -1.12 2.27
N HIS A 41 -12.19 -0.62 3.39
CA HIS A 41 -13.54 -0.10 3.43
C HIS A 41 -13.67 1.23 2.67
N PRO A 42 -14.73 1.43 1.86
CA PRO A 42 -14.91 2.66 1.11
C PRO A 42 -14.95 3.94 1.97
N SER A 43 -15.49 3.87 3.20
CA SER A 43 -15.51 5.02 4.11
C SER A 43 -14.10 5.48 4.51
N PHE A 44 -13.14 4.55 4.62
CA PHE A 44 -11.76 4.90 4.90
C PHE A 44 -11.16 5.76 3.77
N ILE A 45 -11.41 5.36 2.52
CA ILE A 45 -10.94 6.13 1.36
C ILE A 45 -11.64 7.48 1.29
N GLN A 46 -12.95 7.53 1.55
CA GLN A 46 -13.70 8.78 1.57
C GLN A 46 -13.18 9.75 2.64
N ASN A 47 -12.89 9.24 3.84
CA ASN A 47 -12.29 10.05 4.91
C ASN A 47 -10.95 10.67 4.49
N LEU A 48 -10.09 9.91 3.78
CA LEU A 48 -8.83 10.46 3.27
C LEU A 48 -9.06 11.58 2.26
N VAL A 49 -9.99 11.39 1.33
CA VAL A 49 -10.36 12.42 0.33
C VAL A 49 -10.88 13.69 1.02
N ASP A 50 -11.72 13.54 2.05
CA ASP A 50 -12.35 14.67 2.75
C ASP A 50 -11.36 15.45 3.63
N ILE A 51 -10.40 14.76 4.27
CA ILE A 51 -9.47 15.39 5.23
C ILE A 51 -8.32 16.14 4.54
N LYS A 52 -7.77 15.60 3.44
CA LYS A 52 -6.48 16.07 2.92
C LYS A 52 -6.43 16.33 1.42
N ASN A 53 -7.55 16.45 0.75
CA ASN A 53 -7.55 16.65 -0.69
C ASN A 53 -6.78 15.54 -1.45
N TYR A 54 -6.83 14.31 -0.95
CA TYR A 54 -6.42 13.15 -1.71
C TYR A 54 -7.48 12.84 -2.77
N GLN A 55 -7.06 12.28 -3.91
CA GLN A 55 -8.00 11.92 -4.98
C GLN A 55 -7.88 10.43 -5.27
N LEU A 56 -8.99 9.71 -5.18
CA LEU A 56 -9.03 8.33 -5.66
C LEU A 56 -8.86 8.33 -7.18
N HIS A 57 -7.76 7.74 -7.64
CA HIS A 57 -7.42 7.70 -9.05
C HIS A 57 -7.61 6.30 -9.65
N THR A 58 -7.14 5.24 -8.97
CA THR A 58 -7.27 3.89 -9.50
C THR A 58 -7.72 2.88 -8.46
N ILE A 59 -8.46 1.86 -8.92
CA ILE A 59 -8.58 0.57 -8.25
C ILE A 59 -7.64 -0.39 -8.95
N ASP A 60 -6.77 -1.01 -8.19
CA ASP A 60 -5.60 -1.72 -8.68
C ASP A 60 -5.79 -3.23 -8.62
N ALA A 61 -5.26 -3.94 -9.60
CA ALA A 61 -5.25 -5.39 -9.64
C ALA A 61 -4.44 -5.95 -8.45
N MET A 62 -4.83 -7.13 -8.01
CA MET A 62 -4.15 -7.86 -6.94
C MET A 62 -3.93 -9.32 -7.33
N ALA A 63 -2.96 -9.95 -6.70
CA ALA A 63 -2.74 -11.38 -6.87
C ALA A 63 -3.98 -12.18 -6.47
N GLN A 64 -4.39 -13.09 -7.33
CA GLN A 64 -5.59 -13.90 -7.17
C GLN A 64 -5.55 -14.69 -5.86
N GLY A 65 -6.62 -14.57 -5.06
CA GLY A 65 -6.73 -15.23 -3.76
C GLY A 65 -5.75 -14.73 -2.70
N GLY A 66 -5.19 -13.52 -2.88
CA GLY A 66 -4.26 -12.92 -1.91
C GLY A 66 -2.87 -13.58 -1.87
N ARG A 67 -2.46 -14.28 -2.92
CA ARG A 67 -1.19 -15.01 -2.99
C ARG A 67 0.02 -14.08 -2.92
N ALA A 68 1.14 -14.61 -2.43
CA ALA A 68 2.41 -13.91 -2.34
C ALA A 68 3.08 -13.64 -3.71
N ILE A 69 2.70 -14.40 -4.74
CA ILE A 69 3.15 -14.21 -6.12
C ILE A 69 1.93 -14.02 -7.01
N ASP A 70 1.98 -12.97 -7.81
CA ASP A 70 0.99 -12.71 -8.85
C ASP A 70 1.43 -13.36 -10.17
N LEU A 71 0.66 -14.35 -10.62
CA LEU A 71 0.96 -15.08 -11.86
C LEU A 71 0.47 -14.37 -13.14
N LYS A 72 -0.19 -13.21 -12.97
CA LYS A 72 -0.72 -12.42 -14.11
C LYS A 72 0.07 -11.16 -14.35
N LEU A 73 0.58 -10.54 -13.27
CA LEU A 73 1.32 -9.29 -13.36
C LEU A 73 2.83 -9.55 -13.37
N ILE A 74 3.50 -8.77 -14.19
CA ILE A 74 4.95 -8.86 -14.38
C ILE A 74 5.63 -7.67 -13.70
N ASN A 75 6.71 -7.95 -12.99
CA ASN A 75 7.55 -6.94 -12.37
C ASN A 75 8.24 -6.11 -13.47
N PRO A 76 7.99 -4.79 -13.53
CA PRO A 76 8.53 -3.92 -14.58
C PRO A 76 10.05 -3.77 -14.57
N ILE A 77 10.74 -4.17 -13.49
CA ILE A 77 12.20 -4.11 -13.40
C ILE A 77 12.83 -5.41 -13.91
N THR A 78 12.29 -6.56 -13.47
CA THR A 78 12.95 -7.85 -13.68
C THR A 78 12.35 -8.68 -14.83
N GLY A 79 11.13 -8.36 -15.27
CA GLY A 79 10.40 -9.16 -16.24
C GLY A 79 9.85 -10.49 -15.70
N ASN A 80 10.04 -10.78 -14.41
CA ASN A 80 9.50 -11.97 -13.74
C ASN A 80 8.11 -11.71 -13.15
N TYR A 81 7.48 -12.75 -12.60
CA TYR A 81 6.22 -12.59 -11.87
C TYR A 81 6.34 -11.59 -10.72
N MET A 82 5.29 -10.77 -10.55
CA MET A 82 5.27 -9.77 -9.50
C MET A 82 5.01 -10.39 -8.14
N SER A 83 5.62 -9.84 -7.09
CA SER A 83 5.24 -10.14 -5.72
C SER A 83 3.82 -9.64 -5.42
N GLY A 84 3.11 -10.35 -4.57
CA GLY A 84 1.73 -10.07 -4.19
C GLY A 84 1.55 -9.92 -2.67
N SER A 85 0.36 -9.59 -2.28
CA SER A 85 -0.86 -9.52 -3.11
C SER A 85 -1.22 -8.12 -3.61
N SER A 86 -0.58 -7.04 -3.16
CA SER A 86 -0.78 -5.66 -3.66
C SER A 86 0.08 -5.38 -4.90
N SER A 87 0.11 -6.33 -5.86
CA SER A 87 0.98 -6.33 -7.03
C SER A 87 0.72 -5.15 -7.97
N GLY A 88 -0.52 -4.94 -8.37
CA GLY A 88 -0.90 -3.82 -9.24
C GLY A 88 -0.72 -2.47 -8.56
N THR A 89 -1.02 -2.39 -7.26
CA THR A 89 -0.84 -1.17 -6.47
C THR A 89 0.63 -0.73 -6.45
N ALA A 90 1.55 -1.67 -6.23
CA ALA A 90 2.97 -1.36 -6.25
C ALA A 90 3.46 -0.97 -7.66
N ILE A 91 2.99 -1.66 -8.72
CA ILE A 91 3.32 -1.31 -10.11
C ILE A 91 2.85 0.12 -10.43
N ASN A 92 1.62 0.49 -10.07
CA ASN A 92 1.05 1.79 -10.39
C ASN A 92 1.77 2.95 -9.67
N VAL A 93 2.21 2.73 -8.42
CA VAL A 93 3.08 3.68 -7.71
C VAL A 93 4.47 3.75 -8.37
N PHE A 94 5.06 2.63 -8.73
CA PHE A 94 6.37 2.58 -9.39
C PHE A 94 6.38 3.35 -10.72
N LEU A 95 5.36 3.17 -11.53
CA LEU A 95 5.18 3.88 -12.80
C LEU A 95 4.81 5.35 -12.61
N GLY A 96 4.47 5.77 -11.39
CA GLY A 96 4.04 7.12 -11.07
C GLY A 96 2.62 7.43 -11.54
N MET A 97 1.76 6.42 -11.70
CA MET A 97 0.33 6.64 -11.91
C MET A 97 -0.33 7.17 -10.65
N ASN A 98 0.14 6.72 -9.48
CA ASN A 98 -0.34 7.14 -8.17
C ASN A 98 0.83 7.59 -7.30
N ASP A 99 0.60 8.56 -6.44
CA ASP A 99 1.57 9.00 -5.44
C ASP A 99 1.60 8.04 -4.25
N ILE A 100 0.44 7.49 -3.89
CA ILE A 100 0.25 6.58 -2.76
C ILE A 100 -0.56 5.37 -3.21
N GLY A 101 -0.07 4.19 -2.89
CA GLY A 101 -0.79 2.92 -2.98
C GLY A 101 -1.31 2.49 -1.62
N ILE A 102 -2.58 2.08 -1.57
CA ILE A 102 -3.22 1.55 -0.36
C ILE A 102 -3.48 0.05 -0.54
N GLY A 103 -2.98 -0.76 0.37
CA GLY A 103 -3.13 -2.20 0.34
C GLY A 103 -3.51 -2.81 1.68
N SER A 104 -4.04 -4.03 1.65
CA SER A 104 -4.21 -4.87 2.84
C SER A 104 -3.03 -5.83 2.96
N ASP A 105 -2.58 -6.08 4.17
CA ASP A 105 -1.46 -6.96 4.50
C ASP A 105 -1.86 -7.99 5.55
N GLY A 106 -1.58 -9.24 5.27
CA GLY A 106 -1.78 -10.35 6.19
C GLY A 106 -0.53 -11.21 6.39
N GLY A 107 0.60 -10.75 5.86
CA GLY A 107 1.87 -11.49 5.93
C GLY A 107 2.87 -11.05 4.86
N GLY A 108 2.96 -9.73 4.61
CA GLY A 108 3.89 -9.14 3.64
C GLY A 108 3.24 -8.66 2.35
N SER A 109 1.90 -8.69 2.25
CA SER A 109 1.17 -8.36 1.01
C SER A 109 1.25 -6.87 0.58
N VAL A 110 1.79 -6.00 1.42
CA VAL A 110 2.14 -4.60 1.08
C VAL A 110 3.65 -4.45 0.99
N LEU A 111 4.38 -4.94 1.98
CA LEU A 111 5.82 -4.73 2.07
C LEU A 111 6.59 -5.46 0.98
N ALA A 112 6.25 -6.72 0.69
CA ALA A 112 6.97 -7.49 -0.33
C ALA A 112 6.80 -6.91 -1.75
N PRO A 113 5.58 -6.53 -2.23
CA PRO A 113 5.43 -5.80 -3.49
C PRO A 113 6.20 -4.48 -3.53
N ALA A 114 6.21 -3.71 -2.43
CA ALA A 114 6.97 -2.47 -2.35
C ALA A 114 8.48 -2.72 -2.50
N MET A 115 9.03 -3.68 -1.76
CA MET A 115 10.45 -4.06 -1.84
C MET A 115 10.87 -4.51 -3.24
N CYS A 116 10.04 -5.30 -3.93
CA CYS A 116 10.35 -5.79 -5.28
C CYS A 116 10.51 -4.68 -6.32
N LEU A 117 10.01 -3.48 -6.04
CA LEU A 117 10.07 -2.30 -6.91
C LEU A 117 10.87 -1.15 -6.30
N ASN A 118 11.63 -1.42 -5.24
CA ASN A 118 12.43 -0.41 -4.53
C ASN A 118 11.59 0.80 -4.07
N LEU A 119 10.39 0.53 -3.57
CA LEU A 119 9.48 1.52 -3.02
C LEU A 119 9.47 1.48 -1.49
N PHE A 120 9.07 2.57 -0.87
CA PHE A 120 8.79 2.60 0.55
C PHE A 120 7.45 1.93 0.84
N GLY A 121 7.43 1.09 1.88
CA GLY A 121 6.23 0.42 2.36
C GLY A 121 6.05 0.61 3.86
N PHE A 122 4.81 0.76 4.30
CA PHE A 122 4.45 0.86 5.71
C PHE A 122 3.16 0.10 5.98
N ILE A 123 3.10 -0.63 7.08
CA ILE A 123 1.88 -1.31 7.54
C ILE A 123 1.63 -1.00 9.01
N SER A 124 0.36 -0.88 9.40
CA SER A 124 -0.03 -0.80 10.80
C SER A 124 -1.44 -1.34 10.99
N TYR A 125 -1.64 -2.09 12.08
CA TYR A 125 -2.97 -2.54 12.49
C TYR A 125 -3.86 -1.41 13.03
N LEU A 126 -3.28 -0.23 13.27
CA LEU A 126 -4.00 0.95 13.73
C LEU A 126 -4.66 1.72 12.58
N ILE A 127 -4.25 1.48 11.33
CA ILE A 127 -4.87 2.12 10.17
C ILE A 127 -6.25 1.50 10.00
N ASP A 128 -7.29 2.35 10.04
CA ASP A 128 -8.69 1.95 9.93
C ASP A 128 -9.08 0.79 10.88
N LYS A 129 -8.57 0.87 12.10
CA LYS A 129 -8.65 -0.20 13.09
C LYS A 129 -10.07 -0.71 13.31
N GLU A 130 -11.06 0.18 13.36
CA GLU A 130 -12.46 -0.17 13.62
C GLU A 130 -13.01 -1.11 12.54
N ASN A 131 -12.76 -0.83 11.27
CA ASN A 131 -13.15 -1.69 10.18
C ASN A 131 -12.29 -2.97 10.13
N MET A 132 -10.98 -2.85 10.36
CA MET A 132 -10.08 -4.00 10.32
C MET A 132 -10.34 -5.01 11.45
N ASP A 133 -10.83 -4.57 12.59
CA ASP A 133 -11.21 -5.44 13.71
C ASP A 133 -12.39 -6.38 13.39
N LEU A 134 -13.16 -6.08 12.34
CA LEU A 134 -14.24 -6.95 11.86
C LEU A 134 -13.73 -8.20 11.14
N TYR A 135 -12.47 -8.19 10.72
CA TYR A 135 -11.87 -9.28 9.95
C TYR A 135 -10.91 -10.11 10.80
N SER A 136 -10.96 -11.41 10.59
CA SER A 136 -10.00 -12.33 11.18
C SER A 136 -9.62 -13.39 10.14
N LYS A 137 -8.34 -13.71 10.07
CA LYS A 137 -7.80 -14.74 9.20
C LYS A 137 -7.10 -15.82 10.03
N VAL A 138 -6.97 -17.00 9.44
CA VAL A 138 -6.18 -18.08 10.01
C VAL A 138 -5.06 -18.40 9.04
N SER A 139 -3.83 -18.41 9.52
CA SER A 139 -2.66 -18.81 8.74
C SER A 139 -2.68 -20.31 8.45
N THR A 140 -1.81 -20.75 7.56
CA THR A 140 -1.59 -22.18 7.28
C THR A 140 -1.19 -22.98 8.53
N ASP A 141 -0.56 -22.31 9.50
CA ASP A 141 -0.12 -22.90 10.77
C ASP A 141 -1.20 -22.84 11.86
N GLY A 142 -2.43 -22.44 11.51
CA GLY A 142 -3.56 -22.37 12.43
C GLY A 142 -3.57 -21.14 13.34
N ILE A 143 -2.64 -20.19 13.15
CA ILE A 143 -2.59 -18.97 13.95
C ILE A 143 -3.66 -17.99 13.47
N ARG A 144 -4.52 -17.55 14.39
CA ARG A 144 -5.52 -16.52 14.09
C ARG A 144 -4.88 -15.14 14.18
N PHE A 145 -5.06 -14.34 13.15
CA PHE A 145 -4.55 -12.97 13.09
C PHE A 145 -5.55 -12.02 12.42
N ARG A 146 -5.34 -10.73 12.60
CA ARG A 146 -6.08 -9.67 11.91
C ARG A 146 -5.21 -9.09 10.80
N PRO A 147 -5.74 -8.88 9.60
CA PRO A 147 -5.01 -8.20 8.55
C PRO A 147 -4.82 -6.73 8.93
N SER A 148 -3.78 -6.12 8.38
CA SER A 148 -3.49 -4.69 8.52
C SER A 148 -3.74 -3.97 7.20
N LEU A 149 -3.91 -2.67 7.26
CA LEU A 149 -3.75 -1.82 6.08
C LEU A 149 -2.32 -1.27 6.01
N GLY A 150 -1.94 -0.84 4.82
CA GLY A 150 -0.65 -0.24 4.61
C GLY A 150 -0.58 0.60 3.36
N TYR A 151 0.54 1.31 3.26
CA TYR A 151 0.83 2.27 2.22
C TYR A 151 2.08 1.89 1.47
N ILE A 152 2.09 2.21 0.17
CA ILE A 152 3.24 2.13 -0.72
C ILE A 152 3.43 3.51 -1.33
N ALA A 153 4.65 4.05 -1.30
CA ALA A 153 4.97 5.30 -1.94
C ALA A 153 6.40 5.28 -2.53
N LYS A 154 6.62 6.11 -3.53
CA LYS A 154 7.94 6.31 -4.13
C LYS A 154 8.76 7.35 -3.37
N ASP A 155 8.10 8.27 -2.71
CA ASP A 155 8.69 9.34 -1.92
C ASP A 155 8.43 9.10 -0.43
N PHE A 156 9.50 9.19 0.38
CA PHE A 156 9.41 8.95 1.82
C PHE A 156 8.60 10.03 2.54
N GLU A 157 8.68 11.29 2.13
CA GLU A 157 7.92 12.37 2.77
C GLU A 157 6.42 12.23 2.48
N VAL A 158 6.05 11.78 1.28
CA VAL A 158 4.67 11.43 0.94
C VAL A 158 4.16 10.28 1.82
N LEU A 159 4.96 9.22 1.99
CA LEU A 159 4.60 8.12 2.90
C LEU A 159 4.43 8.60 4.34
N LYS A 160 5.35 9.40 4.82
CA LYS A 160 5.32 9.95 6.18
C LYS A 160 4.11 10.87 6.40
N GLU A 161 3.72 11.63 5.38
CA GLU A 161 2.54 12.48 5.46
C GLU A 161 1.26 11.67 5.66
N ILE A 162 0.99 10.65 4.82
CA ILE A 162 -0.22 9.84 4.97
C ILE A 162 -0.24 9.05 6.28
N VAL A 163 0.91 8.56 6.74
CA VAL A 163 1.02 7.90 8.04
C VAL A 163 0.62 8.84 9.18
N LYS A 164 1.08 10.09 9.16
CA LYS A 164 0.71 11.10 10.16
C LYS A 164 -0.77 11.48 10.13
N VAL A 165 -1.38 11.46 8.95
CA VAL A 165 -2.80 11.76 8.79
C VAL A 165 -3.70 10.65 9.35
N THR A 166 -3.25 9.41 9.23
CA THR A 166 -4.08 8.23 9.52
C THR A 166 -3.81 7.59 10.87
N LEU A 167 -2.67 7.88 11.48
CA LEU A 167 -2.35 7.38 12.80
C LEU A 167 -2.40 8.50 13.83
N PRO A 168 -2.99 8.25 15.02
CA PRO A 168 -2.94 9.18 16.14
C PRO A 168 -1.52 9.14 16.75
N LEU A 169 -0.56 9.77 16.06
CA LEU A 169 0.79 9.90 16.55
C LEU A 169 0.79 11.05 17.58
N GLU A 170 0.85 10.71 18.85
CA GLU A 170 1.16 11.69 19.89
C GLU A 170 2.59 12.21 19.65
N ASN A 171 2.77 13.52 19.72
CA ASN A 171 4.10 14.13 19.76
C ASN A 171 4.69 13.87 21.15
N ASP A 172 5.10 12.62 21.39
CA ASP A 172 5.85 12.30 22.59
C ASP A 172 7.27 12.86 22.42
N SER A 173 7.53 13.97 23.09
CA SER A 173 8.85 14.58 23.19
C SER A 173 9.79 13.81 24.13
N SER A 174 9.32 12.72 24.74
CA SER A 174 10.16 11.86 25.55
C SER A 174 11.09 11.04 24.64
N VAL A 175 12.38 11.23 24.83
CA VAL A 175 13.40 10.43 24.16
C VAL A 175 13.38 9.01 24.77
N HIS A 176 12.68 8.10 24.13
CA HIS A 176 12.74 6.69 24.52
C HIS A 176 14.12 6.14 24.13
N LYS A 177 14.83 5.62 25.11
CA LYS A 177 16.14 4.97 24.92
C LYS A 177 15.89 3.68 24.13
N ILE A 178 16.31 3.65 22.87
CA ILE A 178 16.32 2.41 22.09
C ILE A 178 17.51 1.59 22.57
N VAL A 179 17.25 0.46 23.20
CA VAL A 179 18.29 -0.51 23.56
C VAL A 179 18.39 -1.50 22.41
N ILE A 180 19.46 -1.40 21.64
CA ILE A 180 19.82 -2.41 20.65
C ILE A 180 20.68 -3.44 21.36
N SER A 181 20.15 -4.65 21.62
CA SER A 181 20.96 -5.77 22.08
C SER A 181 21.58 -6.44 20.83
N SER A 182 22.92 -6.51 20.78
CA SER A 182 23.60 -7.40 19.85
C SER A 182 23.33 -8.84 20.29
N ILE A 183 22.86 -9.68 19.38
CA ILE A 183 22.86 -11.12 19.59
C ILE A 183 24.31 -11.54 19.41
N ASP A 184 24.97 -11.89 20.52
CA ASP A 184 26.31 -12.51 20.48
C ASP A 184 26.17 -13.87 19.79
N ASN A 185 26.66 -13.97 18.55
CA ASN A 185 26.78 -15.23 17.81
C ASN A 185 27.95 -16.10 18.29
N SER A 186 28.19 -16.19 19.58
CA SER A 186 29.31 -16.92 20.13
C SER A 186 29.02 -18.40 20.48
N ASN A 187 27.95 -19.00 19.90
CA ASN A 187 27.70 -20.44 20.06
C ASN A 187 27.12 -21.02 18.73
N TYR A 188 27.98 -21.21 17.75
CA TYR A 188 27.87 -22.27 16.72
C TYR A 188 29.26 -22.84 16.43
#